data_969fc65edc65f5964b08223d3946ab3c
#
_entry.id   969fc65edc65f5964b08223d3946ab3c
#
_cell.length_a   1.000
_cell.length_b   1.000
_cell.length_c   1.000
_cell.angle_alpha   90.00
_cell.angle_beta   90.00
_cell.angle_gamma   90.00
#
_symmetry.space_group_name_H-M   'P 1'
#
loop_
_entity.id
_entity.type
_entity.pdbx_description
1 polymer ?
#
loop_
_entity_poly.entity_id
_entity_poly.type
_entity_poly.pdbx_seq_one_letter_code
_entity_poly.pdbx_strand_id
1 'polypeptide(L)'
;DDYNQAASDYSGKTYKATDTGYIKELYISVGDKVSGNTKLADIYSDDLMEIRIPFLSGETELIPVGSTAVLTLVDSGEQIEGTVKAVANREETLSGGRLVKYVTITVNNPGGLTTSTVASAQIGEFVGSEEGTFKASTDTTMNADLAVSVEVEELLVHEGDYVTKGTPIFRMTSRTAEKLMRNYKDALDKAQESVESAQSKLESTQDSYDNYTITAPISGQVITKNFKVGDNITKNTSSTTTLATIYDLSALTFKMSIDELDIQSVK
;
A
#
# COMPACT_ATOMS: atom_id res chain seq x y z
N ASP A 1 5.45 0.22 8.02
CA ASP A 1 5.95 0.55 6.68
C ASP A 1 6.01 2.06 6.44
N ASP A 2 4.98 2.83 6.78
CA ASP A 2 4.87 4.27 6.50
C ASP A 2 5.98 5.11 7.16
N TYR A 3 6.38 4.78 8.39
CA TYR A 3 7.49 5.46 9.07
C TYR A 3 8.83 5.24 8.36
N ASN A 4 9.13 4.01 7.97
CA ASN A 4 10.37 3.66 7.27
C ASN A 4 10.39 4.27 5.86
N GLN A 5 9.24 4.28 5.18
CA GLN A 5 9.09 4.93 3.89
C GLN A 5 9.32 6.43 4.02
N ALA A 6 8.67 7.10 4.98
CA ALA A 6 8.87 8.52 5.26
C ALA A 6 10.33 8.85 5.63
N ALA A 7 11.00 8.00 6.42
CA ALA A 7 12.40 8.17 6.76
C ALA A 7 13.31 8.11 5.52
N SER A 8 12.99 7.28 4.54
CA SER A 8 13.69 7.20 3.26
C SER A 8 13.36 8.39 2.37
N ASP A 9 12.08 8.74 2.23
CA ASP A 9 11.60 9.77 1.32
C ASP A 9 12.07 11.15 1.73
N TYR A 10 12.07 11.44 3.03
CA TYR A 10 12.49 12.72 3.59
C TYR A 10 13.92 12.71 4.12
N SER A 11 14.75 11.72 3.71
CA SER A 11 16.16 11.66 4.07
C SER A 11 16.88 12.98 3.71
N GLY A 12 17.74 13.49 4.61
CA GLY A 12 18.42 14.78 4.43
C GLY A 12 17.52 16.00 4.60
N LYS A 13 16.30 15.83 5.16
CA LYS A 13 15.27 16.89 5.32
C LYS A 13 14.85 17.50 4.00
N THR A 14 14.85 16.69 2.93
CA THR A 14 14.48 17.13 1.58
C THR A 14 13.15 16.52 1.15
N TYR A 15 12.39 17.28 0.38
CA TYR A 15 11.26 16.79 -0.40
C TYR A 15 11.73 16.44 -1.80
N LYS A 16 11.30 15.29 -2.32
CA LYS A 16 11.80 14.74 -3.59
C LYS A 16 10.73 14.79 -4.66
N ALA A 17 11.19 14.87 -5.93
CA ALA A 17 10.32 14.80 -7.09
C ALA A 17 9.56 13.47 -7.16
N THR A 18 8.28 13.53 -7.49
CA THR A 18 7.41 12.36 -7.72
C THR A 18 7.43 11.92 -9.18
N ASP A 19 7.80 12.83 -10.07
CA ASP A 19 7.77 12.68 -11.52
C ASP A 19 9.12 12.99 -12.16
N THR A 20 9.29 12.58 -13.42
CA THR A 20 10.50 12.80 -14.21
C THR A 20 10.19 13.76 -15.37
N GLY A 21 11.04 14.75 -15.57
CA GLY A 21 10.91 15.74 -16.64
C GLY A 21 11.57 17.06 -16.30
N TYR A 22 11.35 18.05 -17.14
CA TYR A 22 11.79 19.43 -16.95
C TYR A 22 10.81 20.19 -16.06
N ILE A 23 11.32 20.97 -15.13
CA ILE A 23 10.50 21.91 -14.33
C ILE A 23 10.10 23.08 -15.26
N LYS A 24 8.83 23.13 -15.62
CA LYS A 24 8.26 24.17 -16.48
C LYS A 24 7.97 25.45 -15.70
N GLU A 25 7.43 25.32 -14.52
CA GLU A 25 7.10 26.40 -13.60
C GLU A 25 7.23 25.91 -12.15
N LEU A 26 7.79 26.75 -11.28
CA LEU A 26 7.98 26.46 -9.86
C LEU A 26 7.12 27.41 -9.03
N TYR A 27 6.22 26.86 -8.19
CA TYR A 27 5.21 27.62 -7.45
C TYR A 27 5.58 27.92 -6.00
N ILE A 28 6.74 27.46 -5.54
CA ILE A 28 7.20 27.62 -4.16
C ILE A 28 8.48 28.46 -4.10
N SER A 29 8.62 29.18 -2.99
CA SER A 29 9.77 30.02 -2.69
C SER A 29 10.34 29.72 -1.30
N VAL A 30 11.56 30.15 -1.03
CA VAL A 30 12.17 30.04 0.29
C VAL A 30 11.32 30.80 1.31
N GLY A 31 11.03 30.16 2.43
CA GLY A 31 10.16 30.68 3.50
C GLY A 31 8.69 30.29 3.37
N ASP A 32 8.29 29.72 2.24
CA ASP A 32 6.91 29.27 2.05
C ASP A 32 6.56 28.07 2.94
N LYS A 33 5.28 27.98 3.28
CA LYS A 33 4.71 26.84 3.99
C LYS A 33 4.04 25.90 3.00
N VAL A 34 4.58 24.70 2.90
CA VAL A 34 4.07 23.63 2.04
C VAL A 34 3.33 22.61 2.91
N SER A 35 2.13 22.26 2.49
CA SER A 35 1.29 21.23 3.12
C SER A 35 0.75 20.27 2.08
N GLY A 36 0.03 19.22 2.48
CA GLY A 36 -0.60 18.29 1.54
C GLY A 36 -1.43 19.04 0.49
N ASN A 37 -1.30 18.62 -0.77
CA ASN A 37 -1.92 19.22 -1.96
C ASN A 37 -1.42 20.63 -2.36
N THR A 38 -0.38 21.17 -1.71
CA THR A 38 0.25 22.40 -2.19
C THR A 38 0.90 22.14 -3.55
N LYS A 39 0.58 22.99 -4.55
CA LYS A 39 1.17 22.93 -5.87
C LYS A 39 2.66 23.30 -5.76
N LEU A 40 3.55 22.43 -6.24
CA LEU A 40 5.01 22.61 -6.13
C LEU A 40 5.61 23.07 -7.46
N ALA A 41 5.36 22.31 -8.53
CA ALA A 41 5.90 22.58 -9.85
C ALA A 41 5.04 21.96 -10.94
N ASP A 42 5.09 22.50 -12.13
CA ASP A 42 4.63 21.83 -13.34
C ASP A 42 5.83 21.12 -13.99
N ILE A 43 5.68 19.81 -14.21
CA ILE A 43 6.70 18.94 -14.79
C ILE A 43 6.29 18.55 -16.21
N TYR A 44 7.21 18.70 -17.15
CA TYR A 44 7.02 18.38 -18.54
C TYR A 44 8.16 17.52 -19.08
N SER A 45 7.84 16.48 -19.84
CA SER A 45 8.82 15.77 -20.67
C SER A 45 8.17 15.30 -21.95
N ASP A 46 8.86 15.60 -23.05
CA ASP A 46 8.55 15.14 -24.40
C ASP A 46 9.55 14.09 -24.91
N ASP A 47 10.44 13.57 -24.06
CA ASP A 47 11.34 12.46 -24.41
C ASP A 47 10.56 11.24 -24.90
N LEU A 48 9.41 11.01 -24.27
CA LEU A 48 8.44 10.01 -24.68
C LEU A 48 7.14 10.72 -25.05
N MET A 49 6.65 10.48 -26.26
CA MET A 49 5.40 11.03 -26.75
C MET A 49 4.33 9.94 -26.84
N GLU A 50 3.08 10.31 -26.64
CA GLU A 50 1.94 9.42 -26.79
C GLU A 50 1.01 9.94 -27.90
N ILE A 51 0.51 9.03 -28.72
CA ILE A 51 -0.53 9.33 -29.71
C ILE A 51 -1.69 8.36 -29.54
N ARG A 52 -2.91 8.86 -29.67
CA ARG A 52 -4.12 8.05 -29.61
C ARG A 52 -4.76 8.03 -30.98
N ILE A 53 -4.88 6.83 -31.55
CA ILE A 53 -5.42 6.61 -32.89
C ILE A 53 -6.57 5.62 -32.80
N PRO A 54 -7.72 5.90 -33.46
CA PRO A 54 -8.85 4.99 -33.52
C PRO A 54 -8.62 3.87 -34.54
N PHE A 55 -8.83 2.65 -34.12
CA PHE A 55 -8.88 1.46 -34.99
C PHE A 55 -10.27 0.84 -34.93
N LEU A 56 -10.68 0.10 -35.96
CA LEU A 56 -11.96 -0.59 -35.95
C LEU A 56 -12.06 -1.53 -34.77
N SER A 57 -13.21 -1.54 -34.09
CA SER A 57 -13.40 -2.26 -32.82
C SER A 57 -13.04 -3.73 -32.92
N GLY A 58 -13.42 -4.42 -34.02
CA GLY A 58 -13.08 -5.83 -34.25
C GLY A 58 -11.58 -6.08 -34.50
N GLU A 59 -10.85 -5.12 -35.03
CA GLU A 59 -9.40 -5.23 -35.27
C GLU A 59 -8.60 -5.10 -33.97
N THR A 60 -9.09 -4.28 -33.05
CA THR A 60 -8.39 -4.01 -31.79
C THR A 60 -8.26 -5.24 -30.88
N GLU A 61 -9.10 -6.25 -31.05
CA GLU A 61 -9.00 -7.53 -30.34
C GLU A 61 -7.80 -8.36 -30.79
N LEU A 62 -7.29 -8.09 -31.98
CA LEU A 62 -6.11 -8.72 -32.57
C LEU A 62 -4.83 -7.90 -32.40
N ILE A 63 -4.90 -6.76 -31.72
CA ILE A 63 -3.74 -5.87 -31.44
C ILE A 63 -3.28 -6.08 -29.99
N PRO A 64 -2.22 -6.85 -29.74
CA PRO A 64 -1.68 -7.02 -28.40
C PRO A 64 -0.99 -5.75 -27.90
N VAL A 65 -1.06 -5.49 -26.60
CA VAL A 65 -0.21 -4.49 -25.95
C VAL A 65 1.25 -4.93 -26.08
N GLY A 66 2.12 -3.98 -26.41
CA GLY A 66 3.54 -4.24 -26.69
C GLY A 66 3.86 -4.46 -28.17
N SER A 67 2.85 -4.51 -29.06
CA SER A 67 3.08 -4.62 -30.51
C SER A 67 3.78 -3.37 -31.05
N THR A 68 4.59 -3.56 -32.09
CA THR A 68 5.18 -2.46 -32.84
C THR A 68 4.13 -1.78 -33.72
N ALA A 69 4.10 -0.47 -33.69
CA ALA A 69 3.30 0.37 -34.55
C ALA A 69 4.20 1.21 -35.43
N VAL A 70 3.84 1.35 -36.70
CA VAL A 70 4.50 2.29 -37.63
C VAL A 70 3.64 3.52 -37.72
N LEU A 71 4.19 4.66 -37.36
CA LEU A 71 3.55 5.96 -37.43
C LEU A 71 4.11 6.73 -38.63
N THR A 72 3.21 7.25 -39.47
CA THR A 72 3.60 8.06 -40.60
C THR A 72 3.18 9.51 -40.33
N LEU A 73 4.17 10.41 -40.25
CA LEU A 73 3.95 11.84 -40.04
C LEU A 73 3.29 12.43 -41.26
N VAL A 74 2.18 13.16 -41.08
CA VAL A 74 1.35 13.69 -42.19
C VAL A 74 2.11 14.74 -43.01
N ASP A 75 2.88 15.61 -42.33
CA ASP A 75 3.55 16.73 -42.97
C ASP A 75 4.79 16.31 -43.77
N SER A 76 5.58 15.37 -43.26
CA SER A 76 6.86 14.95 -43.84
C SER A 76 6.81 13.62 -44.59
N GLY A 77 5.82 12.79 -44.32
CA GLY A 77 5.77 11.40 -44.75
C GLY A 77 6.82 10.49 -44.08
N GLU A 78 7.53 11.00 -43.10
CA GLU A 78 8.51 10.24 -42.33
C GLU A 78 7.84 9.16 -41.51
N GLN A 79 8.46 7.99 -41.43
CA GLN A 79 7.98 6.87 -40.61
C GLN A 79 8.81 6.73 -39.34
N ILE A 80 8.12 6.61 -38.24
CA ILE A 80 8.72 6.37 -36.91
C ILE A 80 8.07 5.15 -36.27
N GLU A 81 8.85 4.42 -35.51
CA GLU A 81 8.36 3.25 -34.79
C GLU A 81 7.86 3.64 -33.40
N GLY A 82 6.75 3.06 -33.02
CA GLY A 82 6.16 3.16 -31.69
C GLY A 82 5.77 1.82 -31.14
N THR A 83 5.36 1.81 -29.89
CA THR A 83 4.90 0.61 -29.18
C THR A 83 3.49 0.82 -28.66
N VAL A 84 2.61 -0.15 -28.89
CA VAL A 84 1.25 -0.13 -28.33
C VAL A 84 1.30 -0.20 -26.82
N LYS A 85 0.90 0.91 -26.17
CA LYS A 85 0.84 1.02 -24.71
C LYS A 85 -0.44 0.45 -24.13
N ALA A 86 -1.57 0.76 -24.78
CA ALA A 86 -2.89 0.37 -24.30
C ALA A 86 -3.93 0.39 -25.42
N VAL A 87 -4.93 -0.44 -25.29
CA VAL A 87 -6.15 -0.43 -26.10
C VAL A 87 -7.31 -0.04 -25.20
N ALA A 88 -8.09 0.97 -25.58
CA ALA A 88 -9.25 1.40 -24.82
C ALA A 88 -10.34 0.32 -24.79
N ASN A 89 -10.92 0.07 -23.62
CA ASN A 89 -12.03 -0.88 -23.51
C ASN A 89 -13.36 -0.33 -24.04
N ARG A 90 -13.49 0.99 -24.09
CA ARG A 90 -14.71 1.66 -24.54
C ARG A 90 -14.71 1.83 -26.06
N GLU A 91 -15.84 1.45 -26.67
CA GLU A 91 -16.12 1.75 -28.07
C GLU A 91 -16.67 3.16 -28.24
N GLU A 92 -16.24 3.80 -29.31
CA GLU A 92 -16.72 5.12 -29.74
C GLU A 92 -17.18 5.05 -31.19
N THR A 93 -18.13 5.89 -31.57
CA THR A 93 -18.64 5.94 -32.92
C THR A 93 -18.04 7.16 -33.64
N LEU A 94 -17.29 6.92 -34.70
CA LEU A 94 -16.79 7.96 -35.57
C LEU A 94 -17.86 8.45 -36.55
N SER A 95 -17.57 9.55 -37.24
CA SER A 95 -18.37 10.05 -38.34
C SER A 95 -18.60 8.96 -39.40
N GLY A 96 -19.85 8.75 -39.80
CA GLY A 96 -20.22 7.64 -40.70
C GLY A 96 -20.58 6.33 -40.01
N GLY A 97 -20.70 6.31 -38.68
CA GLY A 97 -21.23 5.15 -37.93
C GLY A 97 -20.23 4.04 -37.69
N ARG A 98 -18.94 4.25 -37.92
CA ARG A 98 -17.90 3.25 -37.66
C ARG A 98 -17.64 3.13 -36.15
N LEU A 99 -17.68 1.90 -35.62
CA LEU A 99 -17.33 1.61 -34.24
C LEU A 99 -15.82 1.39 -34.11
N VAL A 100 -15.19 2.15 -33.25
CA VAL A 100 -13.73 2.14 -33.02
C VAL A 100 -13.39 2.06 -31.55
N LYS A 101 -12.19 1.56 -31.27
CA LYS A 101 -11.52 1.72 -29.97
C LYS A 101 -10.21 2.48 -30.19
N TYR A 102 -9.87 3.35 -29.25
CA TYR A 102 -8.62 4.07 -29.33
C TYR A 102 -7.46 3.22 -28.86
N VAL A 103 -6.41 3.16 -29.68
CA VAL A 103 -5.12 2.56 -29.33
C VAL A 103 -4.16 3.69 -28.97
N THR A 104 -3.55 3.59 -27.79
CA THR A 104 -2.50 4.51 -27.33
C THR A 104 -1.15 3.91 -27.68
N ILE A 105 -0.37 4.65 -28.44
CA ILE A 105 0.97 4.25 -28.92
C ILE A 105 1.97 5.21 -28.31
N THR A 106 3.06 4.68 -27.74
CA THR A 106 4.20 5.45 -27.23
C THR A 106 5.33 5.46 -28.23
N VAL A 107 6.01 6.58 -28.36
CA VAL A 107 7.13 6.80 -29.27
C VAL A 107 8.23 7.55 -28.53
N ASN A 108 9.46 7.09 -28.65
CA ASN A 108 10.62 7.89 -28.24
C ASN A 108 10.75 9.09 -29.19
N ASN A 109 10.79 10.29 -28.64
CA ASN A 109 10.90 11.51 -29.45
C ASN A 109 12.35 11.61 -29.99
N PRO A 110 12.56 11.58 -31.32
CA PRO A 110 13.89 11.78 -31.88
C PRO A 110 14.36 13.25 -31.82
N GLY A 111 13.59 14.14 -31.18
CA GLY A 111 13.88 15.56 -31.04
C GLY A 111 13.13 16.48 -32.00
N GLY A 112 12.15 15.94 -32.75
CA GLY A 112 11.37 16.71 -33.71
C GLY A 112 9.85 16.63 -33.56
N LEU A 113 9.35 15.74 -32.67
CA LEU A 113 7.93 15.59 -32.42
C LEU A 113 7.45 16.66 -31.45
N THR A 114 6.34 17.27 -31.78
CA THR A 114 5.66 18.26 -30.94
C THR A 114 4.19 17.89 -30.74
N THR A 115 3.52 18.55 -29.84
CA THR A 115 2.08 18.35 -29.59
C THR A 115 1.18 18.79 -30.75
N SER A 116 1.71 19.50 -31.76
CA SER A 116 1.02 19.85 -32.98
C SER A 116 1.30 18.88 -34.15
N THR A 117 2.24 17.96 -34.00
CA THR A 117 2.55 16.94 -34.99
C THR A 117 1.39 15.97 -35.15
N VAL A 118 0.99 15.71 -36.40
CA VAL A 118 -0.10 14.79 -36.76
C VAL A 118 0.48 13.53 -37.40
N ALA A 119 -0.03 12.38 -37.06
CA ALA A 119 0.39 11.13 -37.67
C ALA A 119 -0.78 10.15 -37.84
N SER A 120 -0.66 9.30 -38.84
CA SER A 120 -1.43 8.07 -38.98
C SER A 120 -0.67 6.88 -38.40
N ALA A 121 -1.34 5.79 -38.06
CA ALA A 121 -0.69 4.61 -37.53
C ALA A 121 -1.10 3.34 -38.30
N GLN A 122 -0.14 2.41 -38.41
CA GLN A 122 -0.35 1.04 -38.87
C GLN A 122 0.23 0.07 -37.83
N ILE A 123 -0.54 -0.96 -37.48
CA ILE A 123 -0.13 -2.02 -36.56
C ILE A 123 -0.34 -3.36 -37.26
N GLY A 124 0.75 -3.97 -37.69
CA GLY A 124 0.67 -5.14 -38.55
C GLY A 124 -0.08 -4.81 -39.88
N GLU A 125 -1.19 -5.49 -40.12
CA GLU A 125 -2.06 -5.23 -41.30
C GLU A 125 -3.18 -4.21 -41.04
N PHE A 126 -3.36 -3.78 -39.78
CA PHE A 126 -4.43 -2.85 -39.39
C PHE A 126 -4.00 -1.40 -39.53
N VAL A 127 -4.84 -0.59 -40.14
CA VAL A 127 -4.59 0.86 -40.37
C VAL A 127 -5.54 1.67 -39.52
N GLY A 128 -5.02 2.70 -38.85
CA GLY A 128 -5.84 3.62 -38.08
C GLY A 128 -6.95 4.27 -38.93
N SER A 129 -8.14 4.40 -38.35
CA SER A 129 -9.32 4.94 -39.03
C SER A 129 -9.25 6.45 -39.23
N GLU A 130 -8.50 7.15 -38.41
CA GLU A 130 -8.25 8.60 -38.45
C GLU A 130 -6.82 8.85 -37.93
N GLU A 131 -6.34 10.06 -38.22
CA GLU A 131 -5.07 10.57 -37.74
C GLU A 131 -5.18 11.00 -36.27
N GLY A 132 -4.06 11.07 -35.58
CA GLY A 132 -3.98 11.57 -34.21
C GLY A 132 -2.90 12.65 -34.06
N THR A 133 -2.93 13.34 -32.92
CA THR A 133 -1.89 14.28 -32.50
C THR A 133 -1.12 13.71 -31.31
N PHE A 134 0.16 14.04 -31.26
CA PHE A 134 1.00 13.63 -30.15
C PHE A 134 0.72 14.45 -28.89
N LYS A 135 0.97 13.82 -27.75
CA LYS A 135 0.99 14.47 -26.44
C LYS A 135 2.29 14.08 -25.74
N ALA A 136 2.85 14.99 -24.97
CA ALA A 136 3.94 14.66 -24.07
C ALA A 136 3.48 13.58 -23.08
N SER A 137 4.35 12.63 -22.78
CA SER A 137 4.04 11.57 -21.81
C SER A 137 3.93 12.10 -20.39
N THR A 138 4.64 13.19 -20.11
CA THR A 138 4.61 13.89 -18.83
C THR A 138 4.28 15.35 -19.08
N ASP A 139 3.11 15.77 -18.65
CA ASP A 139 2.67 17.18 -18.55
C ASP A 139 1.71 17.22 -17.36
N THR A 140 2.27 17.35 -16.19
CA THR A 140 1.55 17.19 -14.92
C THR A 140 2.01 18.20 -13.88
N THR A 141 1.11 18.52 -12.97
CA THR A 141 1.43 19.33 -11.79
C THR A 141 1.82 18.41 -10.63
N MET A 142 3.03 18.59 -10.14
CA MET A 142 3.50 17.96 -8.93
C MET A 142 2.93 18.69 -7.71
N ASN A 143 2.13 17.97 -6.93
CA ASN A 143 1.59 18.47 -5.67
C ASN A 143 2.31 17.83 -4.49
N ALA A 144 2.43 18.57 -3.39
CA ALA A 144 2.99 18.02 -2.16
C ALA A 144 2.08 16.94 -1.58
N ASP A 145 2.69 15.86 -1.10
CA ASP A 145 2.05 14.84 -0.28
C ASP A 145 2.70 14.84 1.10
N LEU A 146 2.19 15.71 1.98
CA LEU A 146 2.75 15.95 3.31
C LEU A 146 1.67 15.85 4.37
N ALA A 147 1.89 15.00 5.38
CA ALA A 147 0.99 14.83 6.51
C ALA A 147 0.89 16.06 7.42
N VAL A 148 1.91 16.91 7.43
CA VAL A 148 1.94 18.17 8.17
C VAL A 148 2.59 19.26 7.34
N SER A 149 2.28 20.53 7.67
CA SER A 149 2.91 21.67 6.99
C SER A 149 4.39 21.78 7.35
N VAL A 150 5.22 21.94 6.33
CA VAL A 150 6.66 22.18 6.42
C VAL A 150 7.00 23.56 5.85
N GLU A 151 8.14 24.11 6.27
CA GLU A 151 8.65 25.40 5.80
C GLU A 151 9.87 25.16 4.91
N VAL A 152 9.90 25.78 3.75
CA VAL A 152 10.99 25.71 2.77
C VAL A 152 12.18 26.52 3.28
N GLU A 153 13.29 25.82 3.56
CA GLU A 153 14.56 26.46 3.95
C GLU A 153 15.38 26.86 2.73
N GLU A 154 15.38 26.00 1.70
CA GLU A 154 16.17 26.17 0.49
C GLU A 154 15.51 25.46 -0.70
N LEU A 155 15.54 26.10 -1.86
CA LEU A 155 15.20 25.45 -3.12
C LEU A 155 16.45 24.81 -3.70
N LEU A 156 16.34 23.56 -4.14
CA LEU A 156 17.45 22.77 -4.69
C LEU A 156 17.38 22.65 -6.22
N VAL A 157 16.31 23.17 -6.82
CA VAL A 157 16.04 23.15 -8.25
C VAL A 157 15.50 24.48 -8.72
N HIS A 158 15.60 24.73 -10.03
CA HIS A 158 15.11 25.93 -10.72
C HIS A 158 14.22 25.55 -11.89
N GLU A 159 13.49 26.51 -12.40
CA GLU A 159 12.78 26.35 -13.67
C GLU A 159 13.76 26.04 -14.81
N GLY A 160 13.42 25.09 -15.66
CA GLY A 160 14.27 24.57 -16.73
C GLY A 160 15.17 23.39 -16.31
N ASP A 161 15.31 23.08 -15.03
CA ASP A 161 16.09 21.91 -14.59
C ASP A 161 15.37 20.61 -14.93
N TYR A 162 16.15 19.62 -15.34
CA TYR A 162 15.66 18.26 -15.53
C TYR A 162 15.75 17.48 -14.21
N VAL A 163 14.65 16.96 -13.77
CA VAL A 163 14.55 16.17 -12.55
C VAL A 163 14.08 14.75 -12.86
N THR A 164 14.53 13.79 -12.06
CA THR A 164 14.02 12.43 -12.08
C THR A 164 13.29 12.15 -10.78
N LYS A 165 12.39 11.19 -10.79
CA LYS A 165 11.73 10.73 -9.56
C LYS A 165 12.76 10.43 -8.48
N GLY A 166 12.62 11.08 -7.31
CA GLY A 166 13.57 10.98 -6.20
C GLY A 166 14.61 12.10 -6.14
N THR A 167 14.70 12.99 -7.16
CA THR A 167 15.56 14.18 -7.10
C THR A 167 15.06 15.13 -6.02
N PRO A 168 15.93 15.61 -5.10
CA PRO A 168 15.55 16.60 -4.10
C PRO A 168 15.11 17.92 -4.75
N ILE A 169 13.93 18.42 -4.37
CA ILE A 169 13.34 19.66 -4.88
C ILE A 169 13.60 20.84 -3.93
N PHE A 170 13.33 20.62 -2.67
CA PHE A 170 13.59 21.63 -1.64
C PHE A 170 14.02 20.99 -0.32
N ARG A 171 14.70 21.76 0.50
CA ARG A 171 15.05 21.39 1.87
C ARG A 171 14.07 22.04 2.84
N MET A 172 13.64 21.26 3.82
CA MET A 172 12.78 21.71 4.91
C MET A 172 13.62 22.26 6.06
N THR A 173 13.10 23.25 6.79
CA THR A 173 13.71 23.66 8.06
C THR A 173 13.77 22.47 9.03
N SER A 174 14.85 22.39 9.82
CA SER A 174 15.04 21.28 10.77
C SER A 174 13.83 21.09 11.68
N ARG A 175 13.25 22.20 12.16
CA ARG A 175 12.08 22.19 13.04
C ARG A 175 10.86 21.52 12.39
N THR A 176 10.59 21.82 11.12
CA THR A 176 9.41 21.29 10.43
C THR A 176 9.64 19.85 9.98
N ALA A 177 10.87 19.50 9.59
CA ALA A 177 11.25 18.13 9.28
C ALA A 177 11.12 17.19 10.50
N GLU A 178 11.59 17.64 11.69
CA GLU A 178 11.43 16.88 12.92
C GLU A 178 9.95 16.71 13.30
N LYS A 179 9.12 17.75 13.10
CA LYS A 179 7.68 17.66 13.34
C LYS A 179 7.01 16.64 12.41
N LEU A 180 7.41 16.63 11.13
CA LEU A 180 6.91 15.66 10.15
C LEU A 180 7.26 14.23 10.58
N MET A 181 8.51 13.96 10.89
CA MET A 181 8.97 12.63 11.33
C MET A 181 8.33 12.19 12.65
N ARG A 182 8.11 13.12 13.58
CA ARG A 182 7.37 12.83 14.82
C ARG A 182 5.94 12.40 14.55
N ASN A 183 5.26 13.05 13.62
CA ASN A 183 3.89 12.67 13.24
C ASN A 183 3.82 11.20 12.76
N TYR A 184 4.76 10.78 11.89
CA TYR A 184 4.82 9.38 11.44
C TYR A 184 5.17 8.41 12.57
N LYS A 185 6.07 8.83 13.47
CA LYS A 185 6.42 8.02 14.65
C LYS A 185 5.22 7.83 15.59
N ASP A 186 4.50 8.90 15.90
CA ASP A 186 3.30 8.84 16.74
C ASP A 186 2.20 7.95 16.14
N ALA A 187 2.08 7.94 14.81
CA ALA A 187 1.16 7.04 14.11
C ALA A 187 1.60 5.57 14.22
N LEU A 188 2.91 5.30 14.08
CA LEU A 188 3.48 3.97 14.28
C LEU A 188 3.25 3.47 15.71
N ASP A 189 3.58 4.29 16.71
CA ASP A 189 3.44 3.94 18.13
C ASP A 189 1.96 3.60 18.46
N LYS A 190 1.01 4.40 17.97
CA LYS A 190 -0.44 4.11 18.12
C LYS A 190 -0.88 2.81 17.43
N ALA A 191 -0.32 2.52 16.26
CA ALA A 191 -0.63 1.27 15.57
C ALA A 191 -0.09 0.06 16.34
N GLN A 192 1.11 0.16 16.92
CA GLN A 192 1.69 -0.88 17.77
C GLN A 192 0.86 -1.11 19.04
N GLU A 193 0.47 -0.05 19.75
CA GLU A 193 -0.43 -0.15 20.92
C GLU A 193 -1.76 -0.83 20.57
N SER A 194 -2.30 -0.56 19.38
CA SER A 194 -3.53 -1.19 18.90
C SER A 194 -3.35 -2.68 18.66
N VAL A 195 -2.20 -3.10 18.10
CA VAL A 195 -1.86 -4.51 17.90
C VAL A 195 -1.71 -5.23 19.24
N GLU A 196 -0.97 -4.66 20.18
CA GLU A 196 -0.78 -5.22 21.54
C GLU A 196 -2.11 -5.37 22.27
N SER A 197 -2.98 -4.37 22.19
CA SER A 197 -4.33 -4.42 22.76
C SER A 197 -5.19 -5.52 22.13
N ALA A 198 -5.11 -5.70 20.80
CA ALA A 198 -5.82 -6.76 20.09
C ALA A 198 -5.29 -8.14 20.46
N GLN A 199 -3.98 -8.31 20.61
CA GLN A 199 -3.36 -9.55 21.06
C GLN A 199 -3.79 -9.92 22.49
N SER A 200 -3.72 -8.98 23.42
CA SER A 200 -4.15 -9.21 24.81
C SER A 200 -5.62 -9.62 24.88
N LYS A 201 -6.46 -9.01 24.03
CA LYS A 201 -7.88 -9.38 23.94
C LYS A 201 -8.07 -10.78 23.36
N LEU A 202 -7.26 -11.16 22.36
CA LEU A 202 -7.28 -12.51 21.80
C LEU A 202 -6.88 -13.55 22.84
N GLU A 203 -5.78 -13.32 23.59
CA GLU A 203 -5.31 -14.19 24.66
C GLU A 203 -6.39 -14.36 25.74
N SER A 204 -6.96 -13.24 26.21
CA SER A 204 -8.06 -13.29 27.20
C SER A 204 -9.31 -14.04 26.70
N THR A 205 -9.60 -13.93 25.40
CA THR A 205 -10.69 -14.69 24.80
C THR A 205 -10.37 -16.17 24.69
N GLN A 206 -9.11 -16.50 24.32
CA GLN A 206 -8.62 -17.87 24.27
C GLN A 206 -8.65 -18.52 25.66
N ASP A 207 -8.13 -17.84 26.68
CA ASP A 207 -8.20 -18.29 28.08
C ASP A 207 -9.65 -18.53 28.54
N SER A 208 -10.54 -17.64 28.13
CA SER A 208 -11.97 -17.79 28.42
C SER A 208 -12.55 -19.02 27.72
N TYR A 209 -12.16 -19.27 26.48
CA TYR A 209 -12.58 -20.45 25.70
C TYR A 209 -12.03 -21.74 26.33
N ASP A 210 -10.75 -21.76 26.71
CA ASP A 210 -10.11 -22.92 27.33
C ASP A 210 -10.76 -23.29 28.68
N ASN A 211 -11.25 -22.29 29.41
CA ASN A 211 -12.03 -22.48 30.64
C ASN A 211 -13.39 -23.17 30.44
N TYR A 212 -13.92 -23.26 29.21
CA TYR A 212 -15.09 -24.11 28.94
C TYR A 212 -14.76 -25.62 28.95
N THR A 213 -13.47 -25.99 28.87
CA THR A 213 -13.03 -27.35 28.96
C THR A 213 -12.35 -27.59 30.31
N ILE A 214 -13.10 -28.17 31.26
CA ILE A 214 -12.59 -28.45 32.60
C ILE A 214 -11.92 -29.82 32.60
N THR A 215 -10.61 -29.82 32.87
CA THR A 215 -9.79 -31.04 32.94
C THR A 215 -9.51 -31.41 34.41
N ALA A 216 -9.31 -32.69 34.67
CA ALA A 216 -8.90 -33.17 35.98
C ALA A 216 -7.46 -32.71 36.28
N PRO A 217 -7.19 -32.04 37.43
CA PRO A 217 -5.85 -31.57 37.81
C PRO A 217 -4.92 -32.70 38.29
N ILE A 218 -5.46 -33.85 38.64
CA ILE A 218 -4.73 -35.04 39.08
C ILE A 218 -5.27 -36.30 38.41
N SER A 219 -4.43 -37.33 38.32
CA SER A 219 -4.86 -38.67 37.95
C SER A 219 -5.51 -39.33 39.16
N GLY A 220 -6.62 -40.05 38.97
CA GLY A 220 -7.27 -40.72 40.07
C GLY A 220 -8.68 -41.20 39.74
N GLN A 221 -9.38 -41.70 40.77
CA GLN A 221 -10.76 -42.16 40.63
C GLN A 221 -11.75 -41.06 41.02
N VAL A 222 -12.74 -40.82 40.16
CA VAL A 222 -13.84 -39.89 40.43
C VAL A 222 -14.76 -40.51 41.50
N ILE A 223 -14.79 -39.91 42.68
CA ILE A 223 -15.60 -40.38 43.79
C ILE A 223 -17.01 -39.78 43.78
N THR A 224 -17.08 -38.45 43.48
CA THR A 224 -18.36 -37.78 43.38
C THR A 224 -18.39 -36.90 42.11
N LYS A 225 -19.57 -36.83 41.50
CA LYS A 225 -19.87 -35.96 40.36
C LYS A 225 -21.15 -35.18 40.68
N ASN A 226 -21.02 -33.89 40.87
CA ASN A 226 -22.12 -33.04 41.37
C ASN A 226 -23.01 -32.47 40.26
N PHE A 227 -22.61 -32.58 38.98
CA PHE A 227 -23.33 -32.02 37.83
C PHE A 227 -23.63 -33.11 36.78
N LYS A 228 -24.72 -32.87 36.05
CA LYS A 228 -25.18 -33.72 34.93
C LYS A 228 -25.18 -32.90 33.64
N VAL A 229 -25.27 -33.60 32.52
CA VAL A 229 -25.43 -32.96 31.21
C VAL A 229 -26.72 -32.13 31.22
N GLY A 230 -26.60 -30.86 30.85
CA GLY A 230 -27.69 -29.89 30.84
C GLY A 230 -27.79 -29.00 32.10
N ASP A 231 -27.00 -29.29 33.16
CA ASP A 231 -26.98 -28.41 34.34
C ASP A 231 -26.23 -27.10 34.03
N ASN A 232 -26.76 -26.01 34.58
CA ASN A 232 -26.13 -24.67 34.49
C ASN A 232 -25.06 -24.53 35.59
N ILE A 233 -23.82 -24.32 35.22
CA ILE A 233 -22.72 -24.01 36.12
C ILE A 233 -22.51 -22.49 36.10
N THR A 234 -22.90 -21.83 37.19
CA THR A 234 -22.68 -20.40 37.38
C THR A 234 -21.49 -20.16 38.31
N LYS A 235 -20.56 -19.29 37.87
CA LYS A 235 -19.50 -18.77 38.72
C LYS A 235 -20.08 -17.83 39.76
N ASN A 236 -20.21 -18.29 40.99
CA ASN A 236 -20.63 -17.47 42.12
C ASN A 236 -19.39 -16.82 42.75
N THR A 237 -19.28 -15.53 42.79
CA THR A 237 -18.13 -14.79 43.35
C THR A 237 -17.93 -15.00 44.84
N SER A 238 -18.93 -15.57 45.52
CA SER A 238 -18.95 -15.75 46.99
C SER A 238 -18.80 -17.17 47.46
N SER A 239 -18.78 -18.19 46.59
CA SER A 239 -18.60 -19.58 46.96
C SER A 239 -17.94 -20.42 45.88
N THR A 240 -17.08 -21.34 46.30
CA THR A 240 -16.47 -22.35 45.41
C THR A 240 -17.49 -23.41 45.03
N THR A 241 -17.70 -23.63 43.74
CA THR A 241 -18.57 -24.69 43.24
C THR A 241 -17.73 -25.96 43.01
N THR A 242 -17.95 -27.01 43.77
CA THR A 242 -17.27 -28.29 43.57
C THR A 242 -17.94 -29.08 42.46
N LEU A 243 -17.25 -29.28 41.35
CA LEU A 243 -17.77 -30.01 40.19
C LEU A 243 -17.69 -31.52 40.35
N ALA A 244 -16.53 -32.02 40.78
CA ALA A 244 -16.26 -33.41 41.03
C ALA A 244 -15.17 -33.55 42.11
N THR A 245 -15.13 -34.68 42.79
CA THR A 245 -14.04 -35.04 43.72
C THR A 245 -13.28 -36.20 43.14
N ILE A 246 -11.95 -36.06 43.04
CA ILE A 246 -11.05 -37.07 42.51
C ILE A 246 -10.05 -37.45 43.60
N TYR A 247 -9.88 -38.75 43.85
CA TYR A 247 -8.88 -39.26 44.78
C TYR A 247 -7.79 -40.04 44.04
N ASP A 248 -6.54 -39.72 44.37
CA ASP A 248 -5.41 -40.57 44.00
C ASP A 248 -5.32 -41.69 45.00
N LEU A 249 -5.64 -42.91 44.56
CA LEU A 249 -5.60 -44.13 45.37
C LEU A 249 -4.32 -44.93 45.16
N SER A 250 -3.34 -44.39 44.46
CA SER A 250 -2.05 -45.08 44.18
C SER A 250 -1.20 -45.26 45.43
N ALA A 251 -1.38 -44.39 46.41
CA ALA A 251 -0.70 -44.51 47.71
C ALA A 251 -1.68 -44.13 48.84
N LEU A 252 -1.94 -45.10 49.70
CA LEU A 252 -2.73 -44.87 50.90
C LEU A 252 -1.79 -44.77 52.11
N THR A 253 -1.93 -43.72 52.88
CA THR A 253 -1.20 -43.52 54.13
C THR A 253 -2.20 -43.42 55.24
N PHE A 254 -1.91 -44.13 56.36
CA PHE A 254 -2.66 -43.95 57.60
C PHE A 254 -1.74 -43.45 58.69
N LYS A 255 -2.28 -42.63 59.56
CA LYS A 255 -1.58 -42.15 60.75
C LYS A 255 -2.06 -42.92 61.93
N MET A 256 -1.12 -43.55 62.65
CA MET A 256 -1.37 -44.26 63.88
C MET A 256 -0.59 -43.57 65.00
N SER A 257 -1.26 -43.26 66.08
CA SER A 257 -0.56 -42.85 67.31
C SER A 257 -0.11 -44.06 68.04
N ILE A 258 1.18 -44.16 68.26
CA ILE A 258 1.80 -45.29 68.96
C ILE A 258 2.45 -44.74 70.23
N ASP A 259 2.28 -45.43 71.38
CA ASP A 259 2.92 -45.07 72.63
C ASP A 259 4.45 -45.32 72.56
N GLU A 260 5.25 -44.51 73.25
CA GLU A 260 6.71 -44.58 73.26
C GLU A 260 7.27 -45.96 73.55
N LEU A 261 6.53 -46.75 74.33
CA LEU A 261 6.92 -48.08 74.67
C LEU A 261 6.76 -49.14 73.59
N ASP A 262 5.85 -48.91 72.64
CA ASP A 262 5.48 -49.83 71.55
C ASP A 262 6.18 -49.51 70.22
N ILE A 263 6.86 -48.37 70.10
CA ILE A 263 7.47 -47.89 68.84
C ILE A 263 8.55 -48.83 68.30
N GLN A 264 9.23 -49.58 69.21
CA GLN A 264 10.28 -50.55 68.82
C GLN A 264 9.70 -51.85 68.21
N SER A 265 8.39 -52.06 68.33
CA SER A 265 7.69 -53.26 67.83
C SER A 265 7.06 -53.04 66.45
N VAL A 266 7.07 -51.81 65.91
CA VAL A 266 6.54 -51.51 64.58
C VAL A 266 7.63 -51.78 63.56
N LYS A 267 7.37 -52.71 62.64
CA LYS A 267 8.22 -53.05 61.48
C LYS A 267 7.64 -52.52 60.23
#